data_043e17cb0358818c67b890ae5480fdee
#
_entry.id   043e17cb0358818c67b890ae5480fdee
#
_cell.length_a   1.000
_cell.length_b   1.000
_cell.length_c   1.000
_cell.angle_alpha   90.00
_cell.angle_beta   90.00
_cell.angle_gamma   90.00
#
_symmetry.space_group_name_H-M   'P 1'
#
loop_
_entity.id
_entity.type
_entity.pdbx_description
1 polymer ?
#
loop_
_entity_poly.entity_id
_entity_poly.type
_entity_poly.pdbx_seq_one_letter_code
_entity_poly.pdbx_strand_id
1 'polypeptide(L)'
;MIELESWLKAYADRMEAAFGERLVLLGLQGSYRRGEATEESDIDLVAVLNRVDVEELRQYRALIREMPEGEKACGFIAGQEELRNWPRWDLYQLAGDVRVLRGRAEAVFPAFTAAGARQAALGAPGAARRHRLRA
;
A
#
# COMPACT_ATOMS: atom_id res chain seq x y z
N MET A 1 -17.49 1.79 -13.35
CA MET A 1 -16.59 1.90 -12.16
C MET A 1 -16.90 0.81 -11.16
N ILE A 2 -15.92 0.41 -10.39
CA ILE A 2 -16.14 -0.55 -9.32
C ILE A 2 -16.96 0.07 -8.18
N GLU A 3 -17.64 -0.78 -7.45
CA GLU A 3 -18.19 -0.35 -6.15
C GLU A 3 -17.05 -0.48 -5.13
N LEU A 4 -16.45 0.65 -4.79
CA LEU A 4 -15.19 0.71 -4.07
C LEU A 4 -15.20 0.00 -2.71
N GLU A 5 -16.19 0.31 -1.88
CA GLU A 5 -16.20 -0.23 -0.51
C GLU A 5 -16.38 -1.75 -0.48
N SER A 6 -17.22 -2.29 -1.33
CA SER A 6 -17.38 -3.74 -1.46
C SER A 6 -16.12 -4.41 -1.99
N TRP A 7 -15.49 -3.77 -2.98
CA TRP A 7 -14.25 -4.27 -3.56
C TRP A 7 -13.12 -4.32 -2.51
N LEU A 8 -12.98 -3.22 -1.76
CA LEU A 8 -11.95 -3.12 -0.72
C LEU A 8 -12.19 -4.12 0.42
N LYS A 9 -13.45 -4.34 0.80
CA LYS A 9 -13.77 -5.35 1.81
C LYS A 9 -13.38 -6.74 1.35
N ALA A 10 -13.73 -7.09 0.12
CA ALA A 10 -13.39 -8.39 -0.44
C ALA A 10 -11.87 -8.58 -0.53
N TYR A 11 -11.16 -7.53 -0.96
CA TYR A 11 -9.71 -7.54 -1.00
C TYR A 11 -9.10 -7.77 0.38
N ALA A 12 -9.54 -7.00 1.38
CA ALA A 12 -9.01 -7.11 2.74
C ALA A 12 -9.30 -8.49 3.34
N ASP A 13 -10.51 -9.01 3.13
CA ASP A 13 -10.87 -10.35 3.62
C ASP A 13 -10.00 -11.44 2.99
N ARG A 14 -9.73 -11.34 1.70
CA ARG A 14 -8.85 -12.28 1.01
C ARG A 14 -7.41 -12.19 1.50
N MET A 15 -6.93 -10.97 1.74
CA MET A 15 -5.58 -10.76 2.28
C MET A 15 -5.43 -11.34 3.68
N GLU A 16 -6.43 -11.16 4.53
CA GLU A 16 -6.43 -11.75 5.87
C GLU A 16 -6.46 -13.28 5.80
N ALA A 17 -7.24 -13.85 4.90
CA ALA A 17 -7.30 -15.30 4.73
C ALA A 17 -5.97 -15.86 4.23
N ALA A 18 -5.29 -15.15 3.34
CA ALA A 18 -4.03 -15.62 2.74
C ALA A 18 -2.84 -15.45 3.69
N PHE A 19 -2.76 -14.34 4.39
CA PHE A 19 -1.55 -13.97 5.15
C PHE A 19 -1.74 -13.92 6.66
N GLY A 20 -2.97 -13.81 7.15
CA GLY A 20 -3.27 -13.88 8.58
C GLY A 20 -2.47 -12.89 9.41
N GLU A 21 -1.82 -13.39 10.44
CA GLU A 21 -1.03 -12.57 11.37
C GLU A 21 0.20 -11.93 10.74
N ARG A 22 0.59 -12.39 9.56
CA ARG A 22 1.71 -11.80 8.82
C ARG A 22 1.36 -10.46 8.20
N LEU A 23 0.07 -10.14 8.12
CA LEU A 23 -0.41 -8.89 7.56
C LEU A 23 -0.20 -7.76 8.56
N VAL A 24 0.60 -6.78 8.20
CA VAL A 24 0.92 -5.64 9.06
C VAL A 24 0.03 -4.45 8.75
N LEU A 25 -0.15 -4.15 7.47
CA LEU A 25 -0.93 -3.00 7.04
C LEU A 25 -1.50 -3.24 5.64
N LEU A 26 -2.76 -2.86 5.46
CA LEU A 26 -3.36 -2.68 4.13
C LEU A 26 -3.87 -1.27 4.01
N GLY A 27 -3.63 -0.66 2.87
CA GLY A 27 -4.07 0.70 2.63
C GLY A 27 -4.47 0.96 1.19
N LEU A 28 -5.20 2.03 1.02
CA LEU A 28 -5.61 2.59 -0.27
C LEU A 28 -5.00 3.97 -0.40
N GLN A 29 -4.41 4.26 -1.56
CA GLN A 29 -3.90 5.58 -1.87
C GLN A 29 -4.36 6.00 -3.27
N GLY A 30 -3.88 7.11 -3.75
CA GLY A 30 -4.15 7.57 -5.11
C GLY A 30 -5.54 8.14 -5.31
N SER A 31 -6.02 8.11 -6.56
CA SER A 31 -7.24 8.82 -6.95
C SER A 31 -8.50 8.29 -6.27
N TYR A 32 -8.62 6.98 -6.09
CA TYR A 32 -9.76 6.43 -5.36
C TYR A 32 -9.80 6.89 -3.90
N ARG A 33 -8.64 7.00 -3.26
CA ARG A 33 -8.56 7.46 -1.88
C ARG A 33 -8.98 8.94 -1.77
N ARG A 34 -8.64 9.73 -2.78
CA ARG A 34 -8.94 11.17 -2.78
C ARG A 34 -10.33 11.52 -3.33
N GLY A 35 -11.09 10.53 -3.80
CA GLY A 35 -12.40 10.78 -4.41
C GLY A 35 -12.32 11.38 -5.81
N GLU A 36 -11.21 11.20 -6.50
CA GLU A 36 -10.97 11.75 -7.83
C GLU A 36 -10.99 10.69 -8.93
N ALA A 37 -11.34 9.44 -8.59
CA ALA A 37 -11.25 8.33 -9.53
C ALA A 37 -12.25 8.46 -10.68
N THR A 38 -11.81 7.97 -11.84
CA THR A 38 -12.62 7.80 -13.04
C THR A 38 -12.67 6.32 -13.40
N GLU A 39 -13.38 5.97 -14.47
CA GLU A 39 -13.42 4.58 -14.94
C GLU A 39 -12.07 4.05 -15.37
N GLU A 40 -11.14 4.94 -15.73
CA GLU A 40 -9.79 4.58 -16.15
C GLU A 40 -8.80 4.52 -14.99
N SER A 41 -9.20 4.92 -13.79
CA SER A 41 -8.31 4.96 -12.64
C SER A 41 -7.91 3.57 -12.16
N ASP A 42 -6.62 3.42 -11.80
CA ASP A 42 -6.14 2.23 -11.11
C ASP A 42 -6.53 2.28 -9.64
N ILE A 43 -6.68 1.10 -9.05
CA ILE A 43 -6.89 0.95 -7.62
C ILE A 43 -5.52 0.83 -6.97
N ASP A 44 -5.04 1.89 -6.35
CA ASP A 44 -3.67 1.99 -5.85
C ASP A 44 -3.59 1.50 -4.41
N LEU A 45 -3.07 0.28 -4.23
CA LEU A 45 -3.07 -0.44 -2.96
C LEU A 45 -1.69 -0.47 -2.32
N VAL A 46 -1.68 -0.49 -1.00
CA VAL A 46 -0.48 -0.68 -0.20
C VAL A 46 -0.66 -1.92 0.65
N ALA A 47 0.22 -2.89 0.50
CA ALA A 47 0.21 -4.09 1.32
C ALA A 47 1.56 -4.24 2.01
N VAL A 48 1.55 -4.35 3.33
CA VAL A 48 2.77 -4.54 4.12
C VAL A 48 2.61 -5.82 4.93
N LEU A 49 3.55 -6.73 4.73
CA LEU A 49 3.65 -7.98 5.48
C LEU A 49 4.87 -7.92 6.39
N ASN A 50 4.93 -8.83 7.35
CA ASN A 50 6.12 -8.96 8.20
C ASN A 50 7.38 -9.22 7.36
N ARG A 51 7.23 -9.96 6.25
CA ARG A 51 8.31 -10.28 5.32
C ARG A 51 7.72 -10.61 3.96
N VAL A 52 8.40 -10.21 2.88
CA VAL A 52 8.00 -10.50 1.51
C VAL A 52 9.16 -11.10 0.73
N ASP A 53 8.97 -12.32 0.25
CA ASP A 53 9.87 -13.02 -0.65
C ASP A 53 9.08 -13.36 -1.93
N VAL A 54 9.68 -14.14 -2.81
CA VAL A 54 9.06 -14.52 -4.08
C VAL A 54 7.71 -15.23 -3.88
N GLU A 55 7.60 -16.06 -2.85
CA GLU A 55 6.37 -16.81 -2.59
C GLU A 55 5.20 -15.88 -2.26
N GLU A 56 5.43 -14.86 -1.43
CA GLU A 56 4.40 -13.89 -1.09
C GLU A 56 3.99 -13.06 -2.30
N LEU A 57 4.92 -12.74 -3.18
CA LEU A 57 4.61 -12.03 -4.42
C LEU A 57 3.71 -12.88 -5.32
N ARG A 58 3.96 -14.18 -5.42
CA ARG A 58 3.12 -15.10 -6.19
C ARG A 58 1.72 -15.20 -5.62
N GLN A 59 1.63 -15.37 -4.31
CA GLN A 59 0.33 -15.47 -3.61
C GLN A 59 -0.47 -14.19 -3.82
N TYR A 60 0.18 -13.03 -3.69
CA TYR A 60 -0.46 -11.75 -3.88
C TYR A 60 -1.01 -11.59 -5.30
N ARG A 61 -0.20 -11.90 -6.31
CA ARG A 61 -0.62 -11.81 -7.70
C ARG A 61 -1.79 -12.73 -8.00
N ALA A 62 -1.75 -13.95 -7.51
CA ALA A 62 -2.84 -14.90 -7.70
C ALA A 62 -4.12 -14.39 -7.07
N LEU A 63 -4.04 -13.85 -5.86
CA LEU A 63 -5.17 -13.28 -5.15
C LEU A 63 -5.80 -12.13 -5.94
N ILE A 64 -4.99 -11.20 -6.42
CA ILE A 64 -5.47 -10.05 -7.19
C ILE A 64 -6.14 -10.49 -8.49
N ARG A 65 -5.57 -11.48 -9.19
CA ARG A 65 -6.15 -11.99 -10.44
C ARG A 65 -7.54 -12.58 -10.27
N GLU A 66 -7.84 -13.10 -9.09
CA GLU A 66 -9.15 -13.65 -8.78
C GLU A 66 -10.17 -12.57 -8.40
N MET A 67 -9.72 -11.34 -8.16
CA MET A 67 -10.61 -10.24 -7.84
C MET A 67 -11.32 -9.73 -9.09
N PRO A 68 -12.61 -9.29 -8.96
CA PRO A 68 -13.27 -8.59 -10.07
C PRO A 68 -12.45 -7.35 -10.42
N GLU A 69 -12.25 -7.13 -11.73
CA GLU A 69 -11.45 -6.02 -12.23
C GLU A 69 -10.05 -5.95 -11.61
N GLY A 70 -9.46 -7.11 -11.32
CA GLY A 70 -8.13 -7.19 -10.71
C GLY A 70 -7.04 -6.57 -11.56
N GLU A 71 -7.23 -6.47 -12.87
CA GLU A 71 -6.30 -5.79 -13.77
C GLU A 71 -6.13 -4.30 -13.45
N LYS A 72 -7.07 -3.70 -12.73
CA LYS A 72 -6.97 -2.30 -12.29
C LYS A 72 -6.21 -2.15 -10.98
N ALA A 73 -5.94 -3.24 -10.27
CA ALA A 73 -5.19 -3.18 -9.03
C ALA A 73 -3.73 -2.85 -9.31
N CYS A 74 -3.22 -1.87 -8.59
CA CYS A 74 -1.88 -1.33 -8.75
C CYS A 74 -1.33 -1.05 -7.35
N GLY A 75 -0.13 -0.52 -7.27
CA GLY A 75 0.46 -0.17 -5.99
C GLY A 75 1.66 -1.06 -5.68
N PHE A 76 1.83 -1.40 -4.41
CA PHE A 76 2.97 -2.22 -4.04
C PHE A 76 2.68 -3.13 -2.85
N ILE A 77 3.52 -4.16 -2.73
CA ILE A 77 3.59 -5.03 -1.57
C ILE A 77 5.04 -5.03 -1.08
N ALA A 78 5.23 -4.88 0.21
CA ALA A 78 6.55 -4.78 0.81
C ALA A 78 6.61 -5.45 2.17
N GLY A 79 7.81 -5.86 2.59
CA GLY A 79 8.05 -6.29 3.94
C GLY A 79 8.20 -5.09 4.88
N GLN A 80 7.89 -5.28 6.15
CA GLN A 80 7.94 -4.22 7.15
C GLN A 80 9.33 -3.59 7.26
N GLU A 81 10.38 -4.42 7.27
CA GLU A 81 11.76 -3.93 7.34
C GLU A 81 12.15 -3.15 6.10
N GLU A 82 11.75 -3.64 4.92
CA GLU A 82 12.03 -2.94 3.67
C GLU A 82 11.44 -1.54 3.70
N LEU A 83 10.20 -1.43 4.15
CA LEU A 83 9.52 -0.14 4.19
C LEU A 83 10.15 0.82 5.20
N ARG A 84 10.60 0.31 6.35
CA ARG A 84 11.30 1.12 7.35
C ARG A 84 12.58 1.74 6.83
N ASN A 85 13.21 1.10 5.84
CA ASN A 85 14.46 1.55 5.24
C ASN A 85 14.26 2.53 4.07
N TRP A 86 13.01 2.85 3.74
CA TRP A 86 12.74 3.85 2.73
C TRP A 86 13.21 5.23 3.20
N PRO A 87 13.57 6.13 2.26
CA PRO A 87 13.82 7.52 2.60
C PRO A 87 12.64 8.13 3.36
N ARG A 88 12.94 8.94 4.36
CA ARG A 88 11.89 9.49 5.24
C ARG A 88 10.87 10.34 4.47
N TRP A 89 11.30 11.03 3.42
CA TRP A 89 10.39 11.81 2.60
C TRP A 89 9.33 10.93 1.94
N ASP A 90 9.74 9.77 1.40
CA ASP A 90 8.81 8.84 0.79
C ASP A 90 7.82 8.25 1.81
N LEU A 91 8.31 7.93 3.00
CA LEU A 91 7.45 7.46 4.09
C LEU A 91 6.47 8.56 4.52
N TYR A 92 6.93 9.79 4.62
CA TYR A 92 6.09 10.92 4.97
C TYR A 92 4.96 11.11 3.96
N GLN A 93 5.27 11.07 2.67
CA GLN A 93 4.26 11.22 1.62
C GLN A 93 3.25 10.07 1.65
N LEU A 94 3.72 8.85 1.81
CA LEU A 94 2.85 7.68 1.89
C LEU A 94 1.93 7.77 3.10
N ALA A 95 2.48 8.10 4.27
CA ALA A 95 1.70 8.23 5.49
C ALA A 95 0.60 9.30 5.38
N GLY A 96 0.86 10.36 4.63
CA GLY A 96 -0.10 11.45 4.43
C GLY A 96 -1.22 11.12 3.45
N ASP A 97 -1.01 10.16 2.55
CA ASP A 97 -1.99 9.81 1.51
C ASP A 97 -2.78 8.54 1.80
N VAL A 98 -2.26 7.63 2.60
CA VAL A 98 -2.85 6.31 2.77
C VAL A 98 -4.12 6.33 3.63
N ARG A 99 -5.16 5.64 3.15
CA ARG A 99 -6.32 5.28 3.96
C ARG A 99 -6.11 3.85 4.45
N VAL A 100 -6.06 3.65 5.76
CA VAL A 100 -5.82 2.32 6.33
C VAL A 100 -7.08 1.48 6.25
N LEU A 101 -6.96 0.29 5.67
CA LEU A 101 -8.04 -0.69 5.55
C LEU A 101 -7.97 -1.73 6.66
N ARG A 102 -6.75 -2.19 6.98
CA ARG A 102 -6.48 -3.16 8.04
C ARG A 102 -5.11 -2.84 8.64
N GLY A 103 -4.92 -3.19 9.90
CA GLY A 103 -3.65 -3.00 10.56
C GLY A 103 -3.52 -1.61 11.16
N ARG A 104 -2.30 -1.24 11.51
CA ARG A 104 -2.01 0.04 12.17
C ARG A 104 -0.92 0.78 11.43
N ALA A 105 -1.17 2.04 11.12
CA ALA A 105 -0.18 2.90 10.49
C ALA A 105 1.09 3.04 11.35
N GLU A 106 0.95 3.07 12.67
CA GLU A 106 2.07 3.21 13.60
C GLU A 106 3.06 2.05 13.54
N ALA A 107 2.62 0.88 13.08
CA ALA A 107 3.50 -0.28 12.93
C ALA A 107 4.51 -0.08 11.79
N VAL A 108 4.24 0.83 10.89
CA VAL A 108 5.01 1.06 9.66
C VAL A 108 5.62 2.46 9.63
N PHE A 109 4.84 3.47 9.99
CA PHE A 109 5.24 4.87 9.84
C PHE A 109 5.69 5.46 11.17
N PRO A 110 6.86 6.13 11.20
CA PRO A 110 7.26 6.88 12.39
C PRO A 110 6.37 8.11 12.57
N ALA A 111 6.36 8.65 13.79
CA ALA A 111 5.70 9.92 14.01
C ALA A 111 6.48 11.04 13.28
N PHE A 112 5.77 11.83 12.50
CA PHE A 112 6.38 12.95 11.77
C PHE A 112 6.02 14.27 12.43
N THR A 113 7.05 15.06 12.75
CA THR A 113 6.88 16.43 13.18
C THR A 113 7.08 17.37 11.99
N ALA A 114 6.67 18.63 12.13
CA ALA A 114 6.91 19.62 11.07
C ALA A 114 8.40 19.77 10.76
N ALA A 115 9.25 19.77 11.79
CA ALA A 115 10.69 19.86 11.62
C ALA A 115 11.23 18.60 10.92
N GLY A 116 10.76 17.43 11.32
CA GLY A 116 11.14 16.17 10.69
C GLY A 116 10.73 16.10 9.24
N ALA A 117 9.53 16.57 8.91
CA ALA A 117 9.05 16.61 7.53
C ALA A 117 9.92 17.53 6.65
N ARG A 118 10.29 18.69 7.16
CA ARG A 118 11.17 19.62 6.43
C ARG A 118 12.54 19.02 6.20
N GLN A 119 13.10 18.38 7.19
CA GLN A 119 14.40 17.74 7.08
C GLN A 119 14.36 16.59 6.06
N ALA A 120 13.30 15.80 6.07
CA ALA A 120 13.12 14.73 5.10
C ALA A 120 13.03 15.28 3.68
N ALA A 121 12.28 16.38 3.47
CA ALA A 121 12.16 17.02 2.17
C ALA A 121 13.50 17.51 1.64
N LEU A 122 14.32 18.11 2.51
CA LEU A 122 15.63 18.64 2.13
C LEU A 122 16.62 17.50 1.81
N GLY A 123 16.50 16.37 2.49
CA GLY A 123 17.42 15.25 2.32
C GLY A 123 17.04 14.24 1.25
N ALA A 124 15.88 14.38 0.60
CA ALA A 124 15.38 13.37 -0.31
C ALA A 124 15.05 13.94 -1.69
N PRO A 125 16.07 14.21 -2.50
CA PRO A 125 15.87 14.83 -3.82
C PRO A 125 15.20 13.90 -4.84
N GLY A 126 15.14 12.60 -4.59
CA GLY A 126 14.55 11.65 -5.51
C GLY A 126 13.66 10.68 -4.78
N ALA A 127 12.73 10.08 -5.52
CA ALA A 127 11.86 9.07 -4.96
C ALA A 127 12.61 7.78 -4.72
N ALA A 128 12.27 7.07 -3.65
CA ALA A 128 12.72 5.72 -3.45
C ALA A 128 12.18 4.84 -4.58
N ARG A 129 12.92 3.80 -4.94
CA ARG A 129 12.43 2.81 -5.88
C ARG A 129 11.30 2.03 -5.22
N ARG A 130 10.13 2.10 -5.81
CA ARG A 130 8.96 1.36 -5.37
C ARG A 130 8.74 0.19 -6.29
N HIS A 131 8.55 -0.98 -5.70
CA HIS A 131 8.18 -2.17 -6.47
C HIS A 131 6.67 -2.13 -6.73
N ARG A 132 6.29 -1.59 -7.88
CA ARG A 132 4.88 -1.56 -8.27
C ARG A 132 4.52 -2.85 -8.99
N LEU A 133 3.40 -3.43 -8.55
CA LEU A 133 2.90 -4.68 -9.11
C LEU A 133 1.52 -4.46 -9.71
N ARG A 134 1.37 -4.92 -10.95
CA ARG A 134 0.07 -5.06 -11.60
C ARG A 134 -0.21 -6.55 -11.80
N ALA A 135 -1.44 -6.91 -11.52
CA ALA A 135 -1.87 -8.28 -11.74
C ALA A 135 -2.16 -8.53 -13.24
#